data_1c80fd82b7de88ab4a3751ad08052201
#
_entry.id   1c80fd82b7de88ab4a3751ad08052201
#
_cell.length_a   1.000
_cell.length_b   1.000
_cell.length_c   1.000
_cell.angle_alpha   90.00
_cell.angle_beta   90.00
_cell.angle_gamma   90.00
#
_symmetry.space_group_name_H-M   'P 1'
#
loop_
_entity.id
_entity.type
_entity.pdbx_description
1 polymer ?
#
loop_
_entity_poly.entity_id
_entity_poly.type
_entity_poly.pdbx_seq_one_letter_code
_entity_poly.pdbx_strand_id
1 'polypeptide(L)'
;MYFDARAAKLLKPGQHLTLDSQPGLRLVCSATRRTWIYRYKSPVDARMRQVKIGEWPAMSPAAAIVEWEKLRQARDSGRDIAHERRNSRTTARAVSNGEIVPDQIPYTVRRMCDDYLIGHVERHRALKGAKEIRRMFDTMLEPIAHMLPEQVSRSVAFDLINSYAHIPTQAGKLRTELGAAWTYGHDSGRLGERVPNWWREVMRGRLRSVGRRIDGKTMGTAKRVLTDAEVGELIRWLPNFPALIDDVCTLYLWTCARGAEIVSMEAEEISEEADGLWWTVPHGKTKNVKNESATDLRVPLVGRAEAVVRRRLAVAGRGYLFPSQSGGHVEQKVISHAVWNRMSYCKSHPQRERTRLPVEYWAPHDLRRTGRTMLAALGCPMEVGESILGHMLPGVEGVYNRHTYDRERREWLLKLSAHLEKCAATPKR
;
A
#
# COMPACT_ATOMS: atom_id res chain seq x y z
N MET A 1 8.06 -22.30 -28.58
CA MET A 1 9.03 -22.80 -29.60
C MET A 1 10.35 -23.07 -28.91
N TYR A 2 10.89 -24.28 -29.08
CA TYR A 2 12.23 -24.61 -28.53
C TYR A 2 13.28 -23.79 -29.29
N PHE A 3 14.33 -23.37 -28.61
CA PHE A 3 15.45 -22.66 -29.24
C PHE A 3 16.13 -23.58 -30.30
N ASP A 4 16.12 -23.13 -31.55
CA ASP A 4 16.79 -23.86 -32.63
C ASP A 4 18.23 -23.34 -32.80
N ALA A 5 19.18 -24.16 -32.34
CA ALA A 5 20.61 -23.86 -32.46
C ALA A 5 21.12 -23.81 -33.91
N ARG A 6 20.46 -24.52 -34.85
CA ARG A 6 20.81 -24.48 -36.27
C ARG A 6 20.38 -23.16 -36.87
N ALA A 7 19.13 -22.74 -36.61
CA ALA A 7 18.64 -21.42 -37.03
C ALA A 7 19.48 -20.29 -36.45
N ALA A 8 19.89 -20.39 -35.17
CA ALA A 8 20.77 -19.41 -34.53
C ALA A 8 22.16 -19.31 -35.21
N LYS A 9 22.74 -20.44 -35.68
CA LYS A 9 24.01 -20.44 -36.43
C LYS A 9 23.89 -19.81 -37.81
N LEU A 10 22.72 -19.91 -38.45
CA LEU A 10 22.45 -19.43 -39.80
C LEU A 10 22.00 -17.98 -39.86
N LEU A 11 21.78 -17.31 -38.73
CA LEU A 11 21.39 -15.89 -38.67
C LEU A 11 22.43 -15.02 -39.39
N LYS A 12 21.97 -14.21 -40.33
CA LYS A 12 22.79 -13.21 -41.03
C LYS A 12 22.82 -11.89 -40.25
N PRO A 13 23.84 -11.04 -40.46
CA PRO A 13 23.87 -9.71 -39.84
C PRO A 13 22.58 -8.92 -40.09
N GLY A 14 22.04 -8.32 -39.03
CA GLY A 14 20.77 -7.59 -39.04
C GLY A 14 19.54 -8.45 -38.74
N GLN A 15 19.65 -9.77 -38.79
CA GLN A 15 18.55 -10.67 -38.46
C GLN A 15 18.50 -10.96 -36.94
N HIS A 16 17.33 -11.39 -36.49
CA HIS A 16 17.14 -11.79 -35.11
C HIS A 16 16.18 -12.99 -34.99
N LEU A 17 16.33 -13.76 -33.92
CA LEU A 17 15.48 -14.86 -33.53
C LEU A 17 14.77 -14.50 -32.23
N THR A 18 13.44 -14.60 -32.22
CA THR A 18 12.62 -14.34 -31.02
C THR A 18 12.26 -15.66 -30.35
N LEU A 19 12.11 -15.65 -29.04
CA LEU A 19 11.55 -16.75 -28.26
C LEU A 19 10.11 -16.42 -27.87
N ASP A 20 9.14 -17.18 -28.38
CA ASP A 20 7.70 -16.88 -28.23
C ASP A 20 7.26 -16.91 -26.74
N SER A 21 7.85 -17.80 -25.94
CA SER A 21 7.52 -17.92 -24.51
C SER A 21 8.17 -16.85 -23.62
N GLN A 22 9.11 -16.07 -24.17
CA GLN A 22 9.85 -15.01 -23.47
C GLN A 22 9.68 -13.67 -24.19
N PRO A 23 8.58 -12.93 -23.94
CA PRO A 23 8.29 -11.68 -24.64
C PRO A 23 9.43 -10.67 -24.56
N GLY A 24 9.94 -10.26 -25.74
CA GLY A 24 11.01 -9.28 -25.85
C GLY A 24 12.42 -9.84 -25.76
N LEU A 25 12.61 -11.12 -25.42
CA LEU A 25 13.92 -11.78 -25.51
C LEU A 25 14.24 -12.14 -26.97
N ARG A 26 15.41 -11.71 -27.45
CA ARG A 26 15.86 -11.90 -28.84
C ARG A 26 17.32 -12.28 -28.89
N LEU A 27 17.67 -13.14 -29.84
CA LEU A 27 19.06 -13.33 -30.27
C LEU A 27 19.28 -12.50 -31.55
N VAL A 28 20.07 -11.45 -31.45
CA VAL A 28 20.36 -10.55 -32.59
C VAL A 28 21.74 -10.84 -33.15
N CYS A 29 21.86 -10.96 -34.47
CA CYS A 29 23.11 -11.17 -35.14
C CYS A 29 23.66 -9.80 -35.66
N SER A 30 24.88 -9.47 -35.24
CA SER A 30 25.69 -8.41 -35.85
C SER A 30 26.71 -9.01 -36.83
N ALA A 31 27.54 -8.17 -37.46
CA ALA A 31 28.58 -8.67 -38.36
C ALA A 31 29.54 -9.69 -37.73
N THR A 32 29.81 -9.56 -36.41
CA THR A 32 30.82 -10.36 -35.70
C THR A 32 30.28 -11.18 -34.52
N ARG A 33 29.08 -10.91 -34.06
CA ARG A 33 28.57 -11.48 -32.80
C ARG A 33 27.09 -11.79 -32.84
N ARG A 34 26.66 -12.76 -32.05
CA ARG A 34 25.26 -13.06 -31.77
C ARG A 34 24.99 -12.75 -30.30
N THR A 35 24.08 -11.82 -30.05
CA THR A 35 23.87 -11.20 -28.74
C THR A 35 22.45 -11.41 -28.26
N TRP A 36 22.28 -11.92 -27.06
CA TRP A 36 21.00 -11.95 -26.37
C TRP A 36 20.63 -10.54 -25.91
N ILE A 37 19.43 -10.07 -26.30
CA ILE A 37 18.93 -8.74 -26.01
C ILE A 37 17.51 -8.88 -25.45
N TYR A 38 17.24 -8.16 -24.37
CA TYR A 38 15.88 -7.93 -23.89
C TYR A 38 15.38 -6.56 -24.40
N ARG A 39 14.29 -6.60 -25.16
CA ARG A 39 13.62 -5.40 -25.65
C ARG A 39 12.30 -5.23 -24.91
N TYR A 40 12.07 -4.09 -24.29
CA TYR A 40 10.91 -3.81 -23.47
C TYR A 40 10.46 -2.36 -23.58
N LYS A 41 9.22 -2.09 -23.20
CA LYS A 41 8.68 -0.75 -23.02
C LYS A 41 9.05 -0.27 -21.62
N SER A 42 9.73 0.89 -21.51
CA SER A 42 10.13 1.46 -20.23
C SER A 42 8.88 1.79 -19.37
N PRO A 43 8.87 1.41 -18.09
CA PRO A 43 7.77 1.74 -17.18
C PRO A 43 7.75 3.23 -16.78
N VAL A 44 8.85 3.97 -17.07
CA VAL A 44 9.01 5.36 -16.67
C VAL A 44 8.44 6.32 -17.73
N ASP A 45 8.84 6.13 -19.02
CA ASP A 45 8.50 7.05 -20.11
C ASP A 45 7.77 6.38 -21.28
N ALA A 46 7.41 5.12 -21.14
CA ALA A 46 6.75 4.29 -22.16
C ALA A 46 7.51 4.11 -23.49
N ARG A 47 8.77 4.53 -23.57
CA ARG A 47 9.62 4.35 -24.76
C ARG A 47 10.20 2.94 -24.85
N MET A 48 10.44 2.49 -26.07
CA MET A 48 11.08 1.20 -26.30
C MET A 48 12.57 1.26 -25.94
N ARG A 49 12.98 0.36 -25.06
CA ARG A 49 14.36 0.18 -24.59
C ARG A 49 14.88 -1.21 -24.92
N GLN A 50 16.20 -1.35 -24.94
CA GLN A 50 16.82 -2.67 -25.06
C GLN A 50 18.06 -2.76 -24.18
N VAL A 51 18.28 -3.97 -23.63
CA VAL A 51 19.40 -4.27 -22.74
C VAL A 51 20.09 -5.53 -23.22
N LYS A 52 21.43 -5.48 -23.38
CA LYS A 52 22.26 -6.65 -23.65
C LYS A 52 22.25 -7.56 -22.42
N ILE A 53 21.98 -8.85 -22.63
CA ILE A 53 22.02 -9.91 -21.61
C ILE A 53 23.37 -10.63 -21.66
N GLY A 54 23.74 -11.14 -22.82
CA GLY A 54 24.97 -11.90 -22.99
C GLY A 54 25.26 -12.19 -24.47
N GLU A 55 26.28 -13.00 -24.75
CA GLU A 55 26.67 -13.41 -26.11
C GLU A 55 26.52 -14.92 -26.29
N TRP A 56 25.88 -15.31 -27.39
CA TRP A 56 25.80 -16.71 -27.78
C TRP A 56 27.00 -17.08 -28.65
N PRO A 57 27.63 -18.29 -28.48
CA PRO A 57 27.21 -19.40 -27.65
C PRO A 57 27.73 -19.39 -26.19
N ALA A 58 28.55 -18.40 -25.79
CA ALA A 58 29.11 -18.31 -24.43
C ALA A 58 28.04 -18.34 -23.35
N MET A 59 26.89 -17.69 -23.61
CA MET A 59 25.70 -17.78 -22.77
C MET A 59 24.67 -18.71 -23.41
N SER A 60 24.32 -19.79 -22.74
CA SER A 60 23.29 -20.74 -23.20
C SER A 60 21.90 -20.10 -23.25
N PRO A 61 20.96 -20.63 -24.03
CA PRO A 61 19.56 -20.16 -24.02
C PRO A 61 18.91 -20.21 -22.65
N ALA A 62 19.17 -21.25 -21.87
CA ALA A 62 18.65 -21.40 -20.50
C ALA A 62 19.18 -20.28 -19.58
N ALA A 63 20.48 -19.99 -19.63
CA ALA A 63 21.09 -18.90 -18.88
C ALA A 63 20.53 -17.52 -19.30
N ALA A 64 20.28 -17.32 -20.59
CA ALA A 64 19.68 -16.10 -21.12
C ALA A 64 18.22 -15.90 -20.63
N ILE A 65 17.45 -16.98 -20.50
CA ILE A 65 16.09 -16.95 -19.95
C ILE A 65 16.10 -16.56 -18.46
N VAL A 66 17.00 -17.12 -17.66
CA VAL A 66 17.14 -16.78 -16.23
C VAL A 66 17.46 -15.28 -16.05
N GLU A 67 18.40 -14.75 -16.83
CA GLU A 67 18.74 -13.34 -16.77
C GLU A 67 17.61 -12.44 -17.32
N TRP A 68 16.90 -12.88 -18.35
CA TRP A 68 15.71 -12.19 -18.85
C TRP A 68 14.61 -12.08 -17.79
N GLU A 69 14.38 -13.17 -17.01
CA GLU A 69 13.37 -13.17 -15.95
C GLU A 69 13.69 -12.14 -14.85
N LYS A 70 14.97 -12.06 -14.42
CA LYS A 70 15.43 -11.03 -13.47
C LYS A 70 15.19 -9.61 -14.01
N LEU A 71 15.52 -9.37 -15.27
CA LEU A 71 15.35 -8.08 -15.91
C LEU A 71 13.85 -7.74 -16.08
N ARG A 72 13.03 -8.75 -16.39
CA ARG A 72 11.58 -8.60 -16.47
C ARG A 72 10.98 -8.23 -15.12
N GLN A 73 11.35 -8.93 -14.06
CA GLN A 73 10.92 -8.61 -12.69
C GLN A 73 11.33 -7.18 -12.28
N ALA A 74 12.55 -6.77 -12.61
CA ALA A 74 13.02 -5.41 -12.36
C ALA A 74 12.18 -4.36 -13.12
N ARG A 75 11.85 -4.61 -14.42
CA ARG A 75 10.94 -3.75 -15.18
C ARG A 75 9.54 -3.71 -14.56
N ASP A 76 9.00 -4.86 -14.19
CA ASP A 76 7.64 -4.98 -13.62
C ASP A 76 7.55 -4.32 -12.23
N SER A 77 8.69 -4.17 -11.54
CA SER A 77 8.82 -3.36 -10.32
C SER A 77 8.94 -1.85 -10.58
N GLY A 78 8.89 -1.41 -11.84
CA GLY A 78 8.90 0.01 -12.21
C GLY A 78 10.31 0.58 -12.51
N ARG A 79 11.37 -0.25 -12.63
CA ARG A 79 12.74 0.20 -12.90
C ARG A 79 13.03 0.25 -14.41
N ASP A 80 13.71 1.32 -14.85
CA ASP A 80 14.26 1.40 -16.21
C ASP A 80 15.72 0.92 -16.23
N ILE A 81 15.91 -0.34 -16.50
CA ILE A 81 17.20 -1.03 -16.44
C ILE A 81 18.20 -0.46 -17.47
N ALA A 82 17.72 -0.05 -18.64
CA ALA A 82 18.59 0.53 -19.67
C ALA A 82 19.14 1.90 -19.22
N HIS A 83 18.32 2.70 -18.57
CA HIS A 83 18.71 3.97 -17.99
C HIS A 83 19.70 3.80 -16.85
N GLU A 84 19.42 2.88 -15.90
CA GLU A 84 20.33 2.57 -14.81
C GLU A 84 21.70 2.08 -15.28
N ARG A 85 21.75 1.15 -16.24
CA ARG A 85 23.02 0.66 -16.82
C ARG A 85 23.78 1.73 -17.58
N ARG A 86 23.08 2.65 -18.26
CA ARG A 86 23.73 3.77 -18.96
C ARG A 86 24.39 4.71 -17.96
N ASN A 87 23.68 5.08 -16.89
CA ASN A 87 24.21 5.94 -15.84
C ASN A 87 25.43 5.31 -15.15
N SER A 88 25.32 4.02 -14.76
CA SER A 88 26.44 3.28 -14.15
C SER A 88 27.67 3.21 -15.06
N ARG A 89 27.48 3.03 -16.39
CA ARG A 89 28.58 3.04 -17.36
C ARG A 89 29.21 4.41 -17.54
N THR A 90 28.40 5.48 -17.55
CA THR A 90 28.90 6.85 -17.66
C THR A 90 29.75 7.18 -16.44
N THR A 91 29.28 6.84 -15.23
CA THR A 91 30.03 7.02 -13.99
C THR A 91 31.33 6.18 -13.97
N ALA A 92 31.23 4.89 -14.33
CA ALA A 92 32.41 4.00 -14.38
C ALA A 92 33.46 4.48 -15.42
N ARG A 93 33.02 5.02 -16.55
CA ARG A 93 33.91 5.59 -17.55
C ARG A 93 34.59 6.89 -17.09
N ALA A 94 33.84 7.76 -16.41
CA ALA A 94 34.37 8.97 -15.80
C ALA A 94 35.42 8.65 -14.72
N VAL A 95 35.16 7.60 -13.92
CA VAL A 95 36.13 7.08 -12.94
C VAL A 95 37.36 6.49 -13.61
N SER A 96 37.19 5.69 -14.71
CA SER A 96 38.31 5.04 -15.42
C SER A 96 39.18 6.04 -16.20
N ASN A 97 38.62 7.17 -16.62
CA ASN A 97 39.33 8.25 -17.30
C ASN A 97 40.06 9.21 -16.34
N GLY A 98 39.98 8.98 -15.03
CA GLY A 98 40.53 9.89 -14.01
C GLY A 98 39.78 11.23 -13.89
N GLU A 99 38.61 11.34 -14.53
CA GLU A 99 37.76 12.54 -14.46
C GLU A 99 37.03 12.62 -13.10
N ILE A 100 36.80 11.46 -12.45
CA ILE A 100 36.18 11.35 -11.13
C ILE A 100 36.91 10.27 -10.33
N VAL A 101 37.43 10.61 -9.14
CA VAL A 101 37.91 9.63 -8.16
C VAL A 101 36.70 9.07 -7.43
N PRO A 102 36.64 7.76 -7.07
CA PRO A 102 35.49 7.15 -6.35
C PRO A 102 35.06 7.94 -5.11
N ASP A 103 35.99 8.54 -4.38
CA ASP A 103 35.72 9.41 -3.21
C ASP A 103 35.24 10.83 -3.59
N GLN A 104 35.27 11.20 -4.87
CA GLN A 104 34.84 12.52 -5.36
C GLN A 104 33.44 12.52 -5.99
N ILE A 105 32.73 11.39 -6.00
CA ILE A 105 31.34 11.39 -6.48
C ILE A 105 30.50 12.21 -5.49
N PRO A 106 29.93 13.36 -5.94
CA PRO A 106 29.20 14.25 -5.03
C PRO A 106 28.10 13.52 -4.29
N TYR A 107 28.02 13.73 -2.98
CA TYR A 107 26.93 13.19 -2.15
C TYR A 107 25.71 14.08 -2.31
N THR A 108 24.96 13.87 -3.42
CA THR A 108 23.79 14.68 -3.75
C THR A 108 22.58 14.30 -2.88
N VAL A 109 21.56 15.15 -2.87
CA VAL A 109 20.26 14.88 -2.22
C VAL A 109 19.67 13.56 -2.72
N ARG A 110 19.75 13.28 -4.03
CA ARG A 110 19.27 12.00 -4.59
C ARG A 110 20.02 10.83 -3.98
N ARG A 111 21.32 10.87 -3.96
CA ARG A 111 22.15 9.78 -3.41
C ARG A 111 21.86 9.55 -1.94
N MET A 112 21.72 10.62 -1.16
CA MET A 112 21.35 10.53 0.25
C MET A 112 19.96 9.86 0.44
N CYS A 113 18.98 10.23 -0.39
CA CYS A 113 17.66 9.60 -0.34
C CYS A 113 17.70 8.12 -0.75
N ASP A 114 18.53 7.76 -1.73
CA ASP A 114 18.71 6.37 -2.16
C ASP A 114 19.42 5.54 -1.07
N ASP A 115 20.43 6.09 -0.39
CA ASP A 115 21.08 5.46 0.75
C ASP A 115 20.10 5.23 1.92
N TYR A 116 19.24 6.21 2.22
CA TYR A 116 18.18 6.07 3.22
C TYR A 116 17.15 5.00 2.81
N LEU A 117 16.76 4.97 1.53
CA LEU A 117 15.85 3.94 1.01
C LEU A 117 16.41 2.54 1.22
N ILE A 118 17.64 2.30 0.76
CA ILE A 118 18.28 0.98 0.80
C ILE A 118 18.67 0.62 2.24
N GLY A 119 19.28 1.55 2.96
CA GLY A 119 19.85 1.31 4.28
C GLY A 119 18.81 1.20 5.40
N HIS A 120 17.68 1.90 5.27
CA HIS A 120 16.66 1.96 6.32
C HIS A 120 15.27 1.53 5.85
N VAL A 121 14.73 2.17 4.81
CA VAL A 121 13.31 1.99 4.45
C VAL A 121 13.01 0.56 4.00
N GLU A 122 13.81 0.01 3.09
CA GLU A 122 13.59 -1.34 2.53
C GLU A 122 13.81 -2.44 3.56
N ARG A 123 14.63 -2.17 4.59
CA ARG A 123 14.89 -3.13 5.68
C ARG A 123 13.81 -3.13 6.76
N HIS A 124 13.19 -1.96 7.02
CA HIS A 124 12.35 -1.80 8.19
C HIS A 124 10.87 -1.52 7.86
N ARG A 125 10.50 -1.27 6.60
CA ARG A 125 9.11 -1.03 6.22
C ARG A 125 8.55 -2.17 5.37
N ALA A 126 7.24 -2.35 5.42
CA ALA A 126 6.56 -3.28 4.53
C ALA A 126 6.80 -2.87 3.06
N LEU A 127 6.91 -3.85 2.17
CA LEU A 127 7.24 -3.67 0.74
C LEU A 127 6.38 -2.59 0.05
N LYS A 128 5.07 -2.54 0.35
CA LYS A 128 4.15 -1.53 -0.19
C LYS A 128 4.53 -0.12 0.26
N GLY A 129 4.93 0.06 1.52
CA GLY A 129 5.38 1.35 2.06
C GLY A 129 6.71 1.79 1.46
N ALA A 130 7.67 0.87 1.31
CA ALA A 130 8.96 1.14 0.68
C ALA A 130 8.81 1.57 -0.78
N LYS A 131 7.95 0.88 -1.56
CA LYS A 131 7.63 1.25 -2.94
C LYS A 131 7.01 2.64 -3.06
N GLU A 132 6.14 3.03 -2.11
CA GLU A 132 5.50 4.35 -2.12
C GLU A 132 6.53 5.47 -1.84
N ILE A 133 7.47 5.27 -0.91
CA ILE A 133 8.53 6.25 -0.63
C ILE A 133 9.48 6.36 -1.82
N ARG A 134 9.89 5.24 -2.42
CA ARG A 134 10.69 5.24 -3.64
C ARG A 134 10.02 6.04 -4.75
N ARG A 135 8.74 5.72 -5.04
CA ARG A 135 7.96 6.47 -6.04
C ARG A 135 7.90 7.96 -5.73
N MET A 136 7.71 8.34 -4.48
CA MET A 136 7.66 9.74 -4.05
C MET A 136 8.99 10.44 -4.31
N PHE A 137 10.12 9.83 -3.97
CA PHE A 137 11.44 10.38 -4.26
C PHE A 137 11.71 10.44 -5.78
N ASP A 138 11.29 9.43 -6.55
CA ASP A 138 11.47 9.43 -8.00
C ASP A 138 10.66 10.53 -8.71
N THR A 139 9.52 10.92 -8.16
CA THR A 139 8.61 11.87 -8.82
C THR A 139 8.65 13.29 -8.26
N MET A 140 9.14 13.48 -7.02
CA MET A 140 9.02 14.77 -6.34
C MET A 140 10.37 15.41 -5.94
N LEU A 141 11.49 14.72 -6.15
CA LEU A 141 12.83 15.26 -5.81
C LEU A 141 13.50 16.00 -6.95
N GLU A 142 13.00 15.89 -8.19
CA GLU A 142 13.67 16.41 -9.40
C GLU A 142 14.27 17.83 -9.22
N PRO A 143 13.58 18.80 -8.62
CA PRO A 143 14.10 20.15 -8.48
C PRO A 143 15.41 20.28 -7.68
N ILE A 144 15.65 19.35 -6.75
CA ILE A 144 16.80 19.39 -5.84
C ILE A 144 17.66 18.12 -5.90
N ALA A 145 17.31 17.16 -6.73
CA ALA A 145 17.94 15.83 -6.76
C ALA A 145 19.47 15.89 -6.98
N HIS A 146 19.93 16.81 -7.81
CA HIS A 146 21.34 17.02 -8.18
C HIS A 146 22.11 17.93 -7.22
N MET A 147 21.43 18.64 -6.33
CA MET A 147 22.08 19.55 -5.37
C MET A 147 22.85 18.79 -4.30
N LEU A 148 23.91 19.42 -3.81
CA LEU A 148 24.54 18.96 -2.56
C LEU A 148 23.63 19.33 -1.38
N PRO A 149 23.53 18.53 -0.31
CA PRO A 149 22.72 18.85 0.87
C PRO A 149 23.08 20.21 1.50
N GLU A 150 24.35 20.62 1.46
CA GLU A 150 24.85 21.90 1.94
C GLU A 150 24.27 23.10 1.17
N GLN A 151 23.86 22.89 -0.06
CA GLN A 151 23.27 23.91 -0.94
C GLN A 151 21.77 24.09 -0.69
N VAL A 152 21.15 23.13 0.03
CA VAL A 152 19.71 23.20 0.34
C VAL A 152 19.48 24.19 1.47
N SER A 153 19.22 25.44 1.09
CA SER A 153 18.83 26.48 2.04
C SER A 153 17.40 26.27 2.57
N ARG A 154 17.03 27.05 3.59
CA ARG A 154 15.65 27.04 4.11
C ARG A 154 14.62 27.45 3.05
N SER A 155 14.97 28.41 2.17
CA SER A 155 14.09 28.81 1.06
C SER A 155 13.91 27.70 0.05
N VAL A 156 14.98 27.03 -0.41
CA VAL A 156 14.91 25.89 -1.31
C VAL A 156 14.03 24.78 -0.73
N ALA A 157 14.19 24.44 0.54
CA ALA A 157 13.36 23.45 1.20
C ALA A 157 11.88 23.87 1.28
N PHE A 158 11.62 25.16 1.56
CA PHE A 158 10.27 25.72 1.58
C PHE A 158 9.65 25.65 0.18
N ASP A 159 10.35 26.10 -0.85
CA ASP A 159 9.83 26.17 -2.23
C ASP A 159 9.50 24.80 -2.78
N LEU A 160 10.35 23.79 -2.52
CA LEU A 160 10.05 22.41 -2.89
C LEU A 160 8.74 21.92 -2.25
N ILE A 161 8.58 22.06 -0.94
CA ILE A 161 7.36 21.59 -0.26
C ILE A 161 6.14 22.41 -0.68
N ASN A 162 6.31 23.72 -0.88
CA ASN A 162 5.24 24.63 -1.29
C ASN A 162 4.75 24.34 -2.72
N SER A 163 5.62 23.91 -3.64
CA SER A 163 5.22 23.50 -4.99
C SER A 163 4.21 22.35 -4.99
N TYR A 164 4.23 21.52 -3.95
CA TYR A 164 3.28 20.42 -3.73
C TYR A 164 2.16 20.76 -2.73
N ALA A 165 1.99 22.04 -2.34
CA ALA A 165 0.96 22.43 -1.36
C ALA A 165 -0.47 22.12 -1.82
N HIS A 166 -0.70 21.99 -3.13
CA HIS A 166 -1.97 21.57 -3.72
C HIS A 166 -2.33 20.09 -3.39
N ILE A 167 -1.36 19.27 -2.98
CA ILE A 167 -1.53 17.90 -2.50
C ILE A 167 -0.95 17.75 -1.09
N PRO A 168 -1.49 18.45 -0.08
CA PRO A 168 -0.84 18.69 1.20
C PRO A 168 -0.48 17.43 1.97
N THR A 169 -1.24 16.35 1.82
CA THR A 169 -0.92 15.05 2.44
C THR A 169 0.37 14.45 1.87
N GLN A 170 0.58 14.52 0.56
CA GLN A 170 1.81 14.03 -0.08
C GLN A 170 2.99 14.95 0.23
N ALA A 171 2.78 16.27 0.17
CA ALA A 171 3.79 17.25 0.58
C ALA A 171 4.25 17.03 2.04
N GLY A 172 3.32 16.74 2.95
CA GLY A 172 3.64 16.43 4.34
C GLY A 172 4.43 15.14 4.50
N LYS A 173 4.11 14.10 3.72
CA LYS A 173 4.89 12.85 3.67
C LYS A 173 6.29 13.09 3.13
N LEU A 174 6.41 13.78 1.98
CA LEU A 174 7.71 14.12 1.39
C LEU A 174 8.59 14.85 2.40
N ARG A 175 8.05 15.88 3.05
CA ARG A 175 8.76 16.62 4.09
C ARG A 175 9.27 15.72 5.23
N THR A 176 8.43 14.78 5.67
CA THR A 176 8.77 13.85 6.76
C THR A 176 9.86 12.88 6.34
N GLU A 177 9.77 12.31 5.15
CA GLU A 177 10.75 11.34 4.64
C GLU A 177 12.08 12.01 4.28
N LEU A 178 12.08 13.25 3.75
CA LEU A 178 13.29 14.03 3.55
C LEU A 178 13.96 14.35 4.89
N GLY A 179 13.19 14.73 5.91
CA GLY A 179 13.71 14.94 7.24
C GLY A 179 14.35 13.68 7.84
N ALA A 180 13.80 12.51 7.56
CA ALA A 180 14.35 11.23 7.99
C ALA A 180 15.63 10.87 7.20
N ALA A 181 15.64 11.10 5.87
CA ALA A 181 16.82 10.88 5.04
C ALA A 181 17.99 11.79 5.46
N TRP A 182 17.70 13.04 5.80
CA TRP A 182 18.72 13.97 6.36
C TRP A 182 19.30 13.46 7.67
N THR A 183 18.44 13.04 8.61
CA THR A 183 18.88 12.43 9.87
C THR A 183 19.75 11.20 9.62
N TYR A 184 19.33 10.33 8.67
CA TYR A 184 20.12 9.15 8.28
C TYR A 184 21.49 9.52 7.69
N GLY A 185 21.56 10.60 6.89
CA GLY A 185 22.82 11.14 6.35
C GLY A 185 23.77 11.60 7.45
N HIS A 186 23.26 12.29 8.48
CA HIS A 186 24.03 12.67 9.66
C HIS A 186 24.51 11.44 10.44
N ASP A 187 23.59 10.51 10.78
CA ASP A 187 23.91 9.32 11.56
C ASP A 187 24.97 8.43 10.88
N SER A 188 24.97 8.43 9.53
CA SER A 188 25.95 7.68 8.73
C SER A 188 27.32 8.40 8.57
N GLY A 189 27.45 9.62 9.08
CA GLY A 189 28.64 10.47 8.92
C GLY A 189 28.91 10.99 7.50
N ARG A 190 27.96 10.76 6.57
CA ARG A 190 28.08 11.20 5.17
C ARG A 190 27.63 12.63 4.95
N LEU A 191 26.85 13.16 5.88
CA LEU A 191 26.39 14.53 5.91
C LEU A 191 27.07 15.25 7.08
N GLY A 192 27.70 16.41 6.81
CA GLY A 192 28.41 17.17 7.82
C GLY A 192 27.48 17.68 8.92
N GLU A 193 27.94 17.67 10.19
CA GLU A 193 27.13 18.04 11.34
C GLU A 193 26.54 19.47 11.29
N ARG A 194 27.18 20.36 10.52
CA ARG A 194 26.72 21.75 10.34
C ARG A 194 25.64 21.95 9.31
N VAL A 195 25.25 20.90 8.56
CA VAL A 195 24.20 20.98 7.52
C VAL A 195 22.82 20.90 8.20
N PRO A 196 22.01 21.97 8.16
CA PRO A 196 20.76 21.96 8.91
C PRO A 196 19.70 21.06 8.28
N ASN A 197 18.90 20.42 9.10
CA ASN A 197 17.74 19.66 8.65
C ASN A 197 16.50 20.55 8.54
N TRP A 198 16.42 21.38 7.50
CA TRP A 198 15.31 22.31 7.28
C TRP A 198 13.95 21.63 7.17
N TRP A 199 13.91 20.35 6.74
CA TRP A 199 12.68 19.58 6.60
C TRP A 199 11.92 19.39 7.91
N ARG A 200 12.59 19.44 9.05
CA ARG A 200 11.97 19.35 10.37
C ARG A 200 11.20 20.64 10.73
N GLU A 201 11.56 21.76 10.13
CA GLU A 201 11.05 23.09 10.45
C GLU A 201 10.06 23.64 9.40
N VAL A 202 10.42 23.57 8.10
CA VAL A 202 9.64 24.20 7.03
C VAL A 202 8.21 23.65 7.00
N MET A 203 7.23 24.54 6.86
CA MET A 203 5.79 24.25 6.75
C MET A 203 5.22 23.28 7.83
N ARG A 204 5.85 23.21 8.99
CA ARG A 204 5.37 22.39 10.11
C ARG A 204 3.99 22.86 10.55
N GLY A 205 3.00 21.92 10.56
CA GLY A 205 1.61 22.20 10.95
C GLY A 205 0.79 22.97 9.90
N ARG A 206 1.38 23.40 8.77
CA ARG A 206 0.68 24.16 7.73
C ARG A 206 0.13 23.29 6.60
N LEU A 207 0.62 22.09 6.42
CA LEU A 207 0.18 21.14 5.38
C LEU A 207 -1.04 20.34 5.87
N ARG A 208 -2.20 20.99 5.87
CA ARG A 208 -3.46 20.36 6.26
C ARG A 208 -4.27 20.03 5.02
N SER A 209 -4.86 18.83 4.99
CA SER A 209 -5.81 18.50 3.94
C SER A 209 -6.98 19.47 4.00
N VAL A 210 -7.24 20.13 2.89
CA VAL A 210 -8.42 20.99 2.73
C VAL A 210 -9.67 20.20 2.33
N GLY A 211 -9.55 18.86 2.23
CA GLY A 211 -10.61 18.00 1.76
C GLY A 211 -10.83 18.09 0.26
N ARG A 212 -11.88 17.44 -0.21
CA ARG A 212 -12.35 17.51 -1.60
C ARG A 212 -13.67 18.24 -1.66
N ARG A 213 -13.80 19.17 -2.57
CA ARG A 213 -15.08 19.85 -2.80
C ARG A 213 -15.94 18.99 -3.73
N ILE A 214 -17.13 18.61 -3.27
CA ILE A 214 -18.11 17.81 -4.01
C ILE A 214 -19.46 18.51 -3.85
N ASP A 215 -20.08 18.90 -4.95
CA ASP A 215 -21.38 19.60 -4.99
C ASP A 215 -21.47 20.77 -3.98
N GLY A 216 -20.42 21.59 -3.94
CA GLY A 216 -20.32 22.75 -3.06
C GLY A 216 -19.92 22.45 -1.60
N LYS A 217 -19.93 21.21 -1.15
CA LYS A 217 -19.55 20.79 0.21
C LYS A 217 -18.08 20.35 0.27
N THR A 218 -17.35 20.77 1.30
CA THR A 218 -15.99 20.33 1.55
C THR A 218 -16.02 19.02 2.33
N MET A 219 -15.46 17.95 1.73
CA MET A 219 -15.49 16.60 2.25
C MET A 219 -14.07 16.10 2.57
N GLY A 220 -13.96 15.14 3.52
CA GLY A 220 -12.69 14.49 3.86
C GLY A 220 -11.78 15.30 4.78
N THR A 221 -12.22 16.43 5.30
CA THR A 221 -11.49 17.20 6.34
C THR A 221 -11.74 16.66 7.74
N ALA A 222 -12.94 16.15 7.99
CA ALA A 222 -13.34 15.54 9.25
C ALA A 222 -13.53 14.01 9.08
N LYS A 223 -13.24 13.29 10.13
CA LYS A 223 -13.54 11.85 10.21
C LYS A 223 -15.05 11.69 10.35
N ARG A 224 -15.68 10.99 9.39
CA ARG A 224 -17.14 10.79 9.37
C ARG A 224 -17.54 9.74 10.42
N VAL A 225 -18.61 10.04 11.14
CA VAL A 225 -19.36 9.10 11.99
C VAL A 225 -20.82 9.19 11.54
N LEU A 226 -21.46 8.07 11.29
CA LEU A 226 -22.85 7.99 10.87
C LEU A 226 -23.76 8.08 12.12
N THR A 227 -24.89 8.73 11.97
CA THR A 227 -25.95 8.73 13.00
C THR A 227 -26.69 7.39 13.01
N ASP A 228 -27.45 7.11 14.10
CA ASP A 228 -28.27 5.91 14.21
C ASP A 228 -29.25 5.74 13.05
N ALA A 229 -29.88 6.85 12.62
CA ALA A 229 -30.80 6.87 11.48
C ALA A 229 -30.10 6.50 10.18
N GLU A 230 -28.90 7.08 9.91
CA GLU A 230 -28.09 6.78 8.74
C GLU A 230 -27.59 5.34 8.75
N VAL A 231 -27.19 4.83 9.91
CA VAL A 231 -26.77 3.42 10.06
C VAL A 231 -27.94 2.49 9.77
N GLY A 232 -29.12 2.76 10.30
CA GLY A 232 -30.31 1.96 10.03
C GLY A 232 -30.68 1.96 8.54
N GLU A 233 -30.64 3.13 7.89
CA GLU A 233 -30.88 3.26 6.46
C GLU A 233 -29.83 2.50 5.63
N LEU A 234 -28.56 2.61 6.00
CA LEU A 234 -27.46 1.91 5.35
C LEU A 234 -27.62 0.39 5.50
N ILE A 235 -27.87 -0.13 6.70
CA ILE A 235 -28.02 -1.57 6.95
C ILE A 235 -29.15 -2.16 6.09
N ARG A 236 -30.28 -1.49 5.97
CA ARG A 236 -31.38 -1.93 5.10
C ARG A 236 -31.00 -1.91 3.61
N TRP A 237 -30.11 -1.02 3.23
CA TRP A 237 -29.68 -0.84 1.85
C TRP A 237 -28.54 -1.80 1.44
N LEU A 238 -27.66 -2.24 2.37
CA LEU A 238 -26.48 -3.07 2.11
C LEU A 238 -26.73 -4.26 1.15
N PRO A 239 -27.87 -4.98 1.22
CA PRO A 239 -28.18 -6.09 0.29
C PRO A 239 -28.21 -5.69 -1.22
N ASN A 240 -28.21 -4.40 -1.56
CA ASN A 240 -28.07 -3.92 -2.93
C ASN A 240 -26.61 -3.97 -3.44
N PHE A 241 -25.66 -4.22 -2.58
CA PHE A 241 -24.29 -4.53 -2.99
C PHE A 241 -24.17 -6.00 -3.42
N PRO A 242 -23.13 -6.33 -4.23
CA PRO A 242 -22.71 -7.72 -4.34
C PRO A 242 -22.41 -8.31 -2.96
N ALA A 243 -22.72 -9.58 -2.74
CA ALA A 243 -22.61 -10.24 -1.44
C ALA A 243 -21.26 -10.07 -0.74
N LEU A 244 -20.15 -9.99 -1.51
CA LEU A 244 -18.82 -9.74 -0.95
C LEU A 244 -18.72 -8.37 -0.27
N ILE A 245 -19.28 -7.34 -0.88
CA ILE A 245 -19.21 -5.95 -0.38
C ILE A 245 -20.15 -5.76 0.80
N ASP A 246 -21.37 -6.30 0.72
CA ASP A 246 -22.34 -6.33 1.81
C ASP A 246 -21.75 -6.98 3.06
N ASP A 247 -21.20 -8.19 2.90
CA ASP A 247 -20.60 -8.95 3.99
C ASP A 247 -19.44 -8.20 4.66
N VAL A 248 -18.55 -7.59 3.87
CA VAL A 248 -17.42 -6.81 4.42
C VAL A 248 -17.92 -5.55 5.15
N CYS A 249 -18.93 -4.84 4.61
CA CYS A 249 -19.51 -3.67 5.28
C CYS A 249 -20.23 -4.07 6.58
N THR A 250 -20.94 -5.19 6.57
CA THR A 250 -21.54 -5.77 7.77
C THR A 250 -20.49 -6.10 8.82
N LEU A 251 -19.41 -6.77 8.45
CA LEU A 251 -18.31 -7.09 9.37
C LEU A 251 -17.65 -5.82 9.95
N TYR A 252 -17.49 -4.75 9.18
CA TYR A 252 -16.99 -3.48 9.70
C TYR A 252 -17.86 -2.93 10.85
N LEU A 253 -19.18 -2.98 10.71
CA LEU A 253 -20.11 -2.46 11.71
C LEU A 253 -20.19 -3.36 12.95
N TRP A 254 -20.32 -4.68 12.76
CA TRP A 254 -20.56 -5.63 13.86
C TRP A 254 -19.32 -6.01 14.65
N THR A 255 -18.12 -5.93 14.03
CA THR A 255 -16.86 -6.31 14.69
C THR A 255 -15.97 -5.13 15.01
N CYS A 256 -16.19 -3.99 14.40
CA CYS A 256 -15.27 -2.84 14.43
C CYS A 256 -13.83 -3.19 13.99
N ALA A 257 -13.59 -4.31 13.30
CA ALA A 257 -12.27 -4.72 12.82
C ALA A 257 -11.76 -3.82 11.68
N ARG A 258 -10.46 -3.87 11.36
CA ARG A 258 -9.91 -3.13 10.23
C ARG A 258 -10.20 -3.86 8.93
N GLY A 259 -10.48 -3.09 7.87
CA GLY A 259 -10.81 -3.69 6.58
C GLY A 259 -9.72 -4.56 5.98
N ALA A 260 -8.45 -4.29 6.26
CA ALA A 260 -7.36 -5.17 5.84
C ALA A 260 -7.42 -6.52 6.57
N GLU A 261 -7.76 -6.52 7.86
CA GLU A 261 -7.95 -7.73 8.66
C GLU A 261 -9.17 -8.51 8.15
N ILE A 262 -10.32 -7.84 7.94
CA ILE A 262 -11.54 -8.47 7.43
C ILE A 262 -11.32 -9.15 6.07
N VAL A 263 -10.75 -8.46 5.10
CA VAL A 263 -10.60 -9.04 3.75
C VAL A 263 -9.56 -10.15 3.68
N SER A 264 -8.62 -10.20 4.63
CA SER A 264 -7.62 -11.27 4.75
C SER A 264 -7.99 -12.38 5.72
N MET A 265 -9.25 -12.42 6.18
CA MET A 265 -9.74 -13.47 7.07
C MET A 265 -9.66 -14.85 6.42
N GLU A 266 -9.10 -15.82 7.11
CA GLU A 266 -8.98 -17.20 6.70
C GLU A 266 -9.85 -18.13 7.54
N ALA A 267 -10.28 -19.24 6.96
CA ALA A 267 -11.13 -20.22 7.63
C ALA A 267 -10.46 -20.80 8.88
N GLU A 268 -9.15 -20.97 8.83
CA GLU A 268 -8.32 -21.52 9.90
C GLU A 268 -8.19 -20.59 11.12
N GLU A 269 -8.57 -19.32 10.96
CA GLU A 269 -8.58 -18.32 12.05
C GLU A 269 -9.89 -18.33 12.83
N ILE A 270 -10.86 -19.12 12.41
CA ILE A 270 -12.19 -19.18 13.01
C ILE A 270 -12.30 -20.42 13.90
N SER A 271 -12.72 -20.22 15.14
CA SER A 271 -12.96 -21.30 16.11
C SER A 271 -14.36 -21.23 16.69
N GLU A 272 -14.99 -22.41 16.84
CA GLU A 272 -16.21 -22.58 17.65
C GLU A 272 -15.80 -22.84 19.10
N GLU A 273 -16.23 -21.98 20.00
CA GLU A 273 -15.92 -22.09 21.43
C GLU A 273 -17.22 -22.24 22.25
N ALA A 274 -17.09 -22.52 23.53
CA ALA A 274 -18.26 -22.78 24.41
C ALA A 274 -19.26 -21.60 24.44
N ASP A 275 -18.78 -20.38 24.22
CA ASP A 275 -19.60 -19.17 24.24
C ASP A 275 -19.93 -18.66 22.82
N GLY A 276 -19.53 -19.38 21.76
CA GLY A 276 -19.86 -19.14 20.35
C GLY A 276 -18.65 -18.95 19.43
N LEU A 277 -18.90 -18.34 18.29
CA LEU A 277 -17.88 -18.23 17.22
C LEU A 277 -16.89 -17.11 17.51
N TRP A 278 -15.61 -17.41 17.30
CA TRP A 278 -14.50 -16.48 17.48
C TRP A 278 -13.62 -16.39 16.22
N TRP A 279 -13.08 -15.22 15.97
CA TRP A 279 -12.07 -14.96 14.97
C TRP A 279 -10.78 -14.50 15.65
N THR A 280 -9.73 -15.27 15.50
CA THR A 280 -8.38 -14.95 15.99
C THR A 280 -7.54 -14.38 14.86
N VAL A 281 -7.37 -13.07 14.83
CA VAL A 281 -6.51 -12.39 13.85
C VAL A 281 -5.07 -12.56 14.28
N PRO A 282 -4.23 -13.29 13.52
CA PRO A 282 -2.82 -13.46 13.87
C PRO A 282 -2.10 -12.12 13.98
N HIS A 283 -1.24 -11.98 14.97
CA HIS A 283 -0.41 -10.77 15.20
C HIS A 283 0.24 -10.26 13.90
N GLY A 284 0.78 -11.18 13.08
CA GLY A 284 1.40 -10.86 11.80
C GLY A 284 0.49 -10.16 10.78
N LYS A 285 -0.83 -10.28 10.89
CA LYS A 285 -1.83 -9.60 10.05
C LYS A 285 -2.29 -8.27 10.64
N THR A 286 -1.99 -7.98 11.90
CA THR A 286 -2.41 -6.75 12.57
C THR A 286 -1.48 -5.57 12.26
N LYS A 287 -1.96 -4.36 12.50
CA LYS A 287 -1.11 -3.15 12.38
C LYS A 287 0.04 -3.14 13.41
N ASN A 288 -0.08 -3.92 14.47
CA ASN A 288 0.87 -4.01 15.57
C ASN A 288 2.01 -5.02 15.33
N VAL A 289 2.14 -5.57 14.13
CA VAL A 289 3.13 -6.60 13.74
C VAL A 289 4.58 -6.28 14.13
N LYS A 290 4.93 -5.01 14.31
CA LYS A 290 6.27 -4.58 14.72
C LYS A 290 6.47 -4.49 16.23
N ASN A 291 5.43 -4.71 17.02
CA ASN A 291 5.51 -4.67 18.47
C ASN A 291 5.59 -6.10 19.00
N GLU A 292 6.75 -6.47 19.51
CA GLU A 292 7.02 -7.81 20.05
C GLU A 292 6.10 -8.22 21.23
N SER A 293 5.54 -7.25 21.94
CA SER A 293 4.59 -7.49 23.02
C SER A 293 3.14 -7.61 22.57
N ALA A 294 2.82 -7.39 21.27
CA ALA A 294 1.46 -7.53 20.78
C ALA A 294 1.10 -9.00 20.59
N THR A 295 -0.11 -9.33 20.99
CA THR A 295 -0.71 -10.67 20.84
C THR A 295 -1.69 -10.71 19.68
N ASP A 296 -2.15 -11.89 19.32
CA ASP A 296 -3.24 -12.09 18.38
C ASP A 296 -4.49 -11.33 18.85
N LEU A 297 -5.24 -10.76 17.90
CA LEU A 297 -6.47 -10.06 18.21
C LEU A 297 -7.65 -11.02 18.13
N ARG A 298 -8.28 -11.29 19.28
CA ARG A 298 -9.49 -12.10 19.36
C ARG A 298 -10.73 -11.23 19.15
N VAL A 299 -11.58 -11.63 18.21
CA VAL A 299 -12.80 -10.92 17.84
C VAL A 299 -14.00 -11.87 17.98
N PRO A 300 -14.90 -11.64 18.93
CA PRO A 300 -16.12 -12.45 19.04
C PRO A 300 -17.05 -12.12 17.88
N LEU A 301 -17.51 -13.15 17.19
CA LEU A 301 -18.45 -13.03 16.09
C LEU A 301 -19.87 -13.19 16.62
N VAL A 302 -20.66 -12.11 16.53
CA VAL A 302 -22.02 -12.07 17.08
C VAL A 302 -23.01 -11.51 16.05
N GLY A 303 -24.27 -11.92 16.15
CA GLY A 303 -25.35 -11.41 15.29
C GLY A 303 -25.06 -11.61 13.81
N ARG A 304 -25.20 -10.55 13.00
CA ARG A 304 -24.95 -10.64 11.55
C ARG A 304 -23.51 -10.99 11.20
N ALA A 305 -22.53 -10.62 12.02
CA ALA A 305 -21.14 -11.01 11.77
C ALA A 305 -20.97 -12.53 11.83
N GLU A 306 -21.58 -13.20 12.81
CA GLU A 306 -21.58 -14.65 12.90
C GLU A 306 -22.27 -15.28 11.69
N ALA A 307 -23.47 -14.81 11.31
CA ALA A 307 -24.19 -15.32 10.16
C ALA A 307 -23.39 -15.18 8.84
N VAL A 308 -22.72 -14.05 8.64
CA VAL A 308 -21.85 -13.81 7.50
C VAL A 308 -20.70 -14.81 7.49
N VAL A 309 -19.97 -14.96 8.62
CA VAL A 309 -18.79 -15.82 8.68
C VAL A 309 -19.17 -17.29 8.51
N ARG A 310 -20.24 -17.78 9.16
CA ARG A 310 -20.71 -19.15 8.96
C ARG A 310 -21.07 -19.44 7.50
N ARG A 311 -21.75 -18.53 6.83
CA ARG A 311 -22.07 -18.67 5.39
C ARG A 311 -20.80 -18.68 4.53
N ARG A 312 -19.83 -17.84 4.84
CA ARG A 312 -18.55 -17.79 4.11
C ARG A 312 -17.71 -19.05 4.33
N LEU A 313 -17.67 -19.56 5.55
CA LEU A 313 -17.00 -20.83 5.87
C LEU A 313 -17.60 -22.00 5.09
N ALA A 314 -18.93 -22.08 4.99
CA ALA A 314 -19.62 -23.14 4.25
C ALA A 314 -19.25 -23.15 2.76
N VAL A 315 -18.89 -22.00 2.19
CA VAL A 315 -18.48 -21.87 0.76
C VAL A 315 -16.97 -22.06 0.59
N ALA A 316 -16.16 -21.46 1.45
CA ALA A 316 -14.70 -21.45 1.30
C ALA A 316 -14.06 -22.79 1.71
N GLY A 317 -14.58 -23.45 2.74
CA GLY A 317 -14.01 -24.66 3.34
C GLY A 317 -12.65 -24.43 4.00
N ARG A 318 -11.68 -23.92 3.25
CA ARG A 318 -10.31 -23.57 3.70
C ARG A 318 -9.83 -22.28 3.06
N GLY A 319 -8.80 -21.65 3.68
CA GLY A 319 -8.16 -20.44 3.16
C GLY A 319 -9.03 -19.20 3.30
N TYR A 320 -8.87 -18.24 2.39
CA TYR A 320 -9.51 -16.93 2.49
C TYR A 320 -11.03 -16.97 2.35
N LEU A 321 -11.75 -16.35 3.30
CA LEU A 321 -13.21 -16.17 3.23
C LEU A 321 -13.64 -15.12 2.19
N PHE A 322 -12.71 -14.25 1.79
CA PHE A 322 -12.91 -13.23 0.76
C PHE A 322 -11.88 -13.36 -0.36
N PRO A 323 -11.94 -14.45 -1.14
CA PRO A 323 -10.93 -14.73 -2.16
C PRO A 323 -10.99 -13.74 -3.32
N SER A 324 -9.82 -13.46 -3.92
CA SER A 324 -9.68 -12.70 -5.16
C SER A 324 -9.62 -13.64 -6.37
N GLN A 325 -10.14 -13.19 -7.50
CA GLN A 325 -10.04 -13.93 -8.77
C GLN A 325 -8.59 -14.11 -9.25
N SER A 326 -7.68 -13.21 -8.84
CA SER A 326 -6.25 -13.26 -9.17
C SER A 326 -5.39 -14.07 -8.19
N GLY A 327 -6.03 -14.77 -7.25
CA GLY A 327 -5.38 -15.47 -6.14
C GLY A 327 -5.25 -14.60 -4.89
N GLY A 328 -5.10 -15.27 -3.73
CA GLY A 328 -5.08 -14.57 -2.44
C GLY A 328 -6.46 -13.99 -2.06
N HIS A 329 -6.47 -12.97 -1.21
CA HIS A 329 -7.69 -12.29 -0.78
C HIS A 329 -7.97 -11.02 -1.60
N VAL A 330 -9.22 -10.54 -1.56
CA VAL A 330 -9.62 -9.27 -2.17
C VAL A 330 -8.90 -8.10 -1.50
N GLU A 331 -8.47 -7.11 -2.29
CA GLU A 331 -7.84 -5.92 -1.72
C GLU A 331 -8.90 -4.96 -1.12
N GLN A 332 -8.60 -4.36 0.04
CA GLN A 332 -9.48 -3.38 0.69
C GLN A 332 -9.90 -2.21 -0.22
N LYS A 333 -9.07 -1.85 -1.21
CA LYS A 333 -9.41 -0.80 -2.18
C LYS A 333 -10.64 -1.14 -3.04
N VAL A 334 -10.91 -2.44 -3.27
CA VAL A 334 -12.09 -2.90 -4.02
C VAL A 334 -13.37 -2.52 -3.29
N ILE A 335 -13.39 -2.69 -1.95
CA ILE A 335 -14.51 -2.29 -1.11
C ILE A 335 -14.72 -0.77 -1.18
N SER A 336 -13.63 -0.01 -1.04
CA SER A 336 -13.68 1.47 -1.13
C SER A 336 -14.18 1.94 -2.49
N HIS A 337 -13.76 1.30 -3.59
CA HIS A 337 -14.24 1.61 -4.93
C HIS A 337 -15.72 1.23 -5.13
N ALA A 338 -16.16 0.11 -4.58
CA ALA A 338 -17.56 -0.32 -4.67
C ALA A 338 -18.48 0.71 -3.97
N VAL A 339 -18.10 1.15 -2.76
CA VAL A 339 -18.82 2.19 -2.03
C VAL A 339 -18.80 3.51 -2.80
N TRP A 340 -17.61 3.97 -3.24
CA TRP A 340 -17.50 5.20 -4.03
C TRP A 340 -18.40 5.20 -5.27
N ASN A 341 -18.41 4.10 -6.00
CA ASN A 341 -19.18 3.96 -7.23
C ASN A 341 -20.71 4.02 -7.02
N ARG A 342 -21.19 3.81 -5.80
CA ARG A 342 -22.62 3.88 -5.45
C ARG A 342 -23.03 5.23 -4.86
N MET A 343 -22.07 6.14 -4.58
CA MET A 343 -22.38 7.49 -4.12
C MET A 343 -23.12 8.29 -5.20
N SER A 344 -24.06 9.14 -4.82
CA SER A 344 -24.87 9.97 -5.75
C SER A 344 -24.01 10.84 -6.67
N TYR A 345 -22.94 11.40 -6.11
CA TYR A 345 -22.01 12.28 -6.80
C TYR A 345 -20.95 11.57 -7.63
N CYS A 346 -20.94 10.24 -7.67
CA CYS A 346 -19.99 9.49 -8.49
C CYS A 346 -20.37 9.54 -9.97
N LYS A 347 -19.55 10.21 -10.77
CA LYS A 347 -19.72 10.36 -12.22
C LYS A 347 -18.99 9.28 -13.02
N SER A 348 -18.33 8.31 -12.35
CA SER A 348 -17.64 7.22 -13.03
C SER A 348 -18.63 6.27 -13.67
N HIS A 349 -18.44 5.96 -14.96
CA HIS A 349 -19.30 5.08 -15.75
C HIS A 349 -20.78 5.49 -15.74
N PRO A 350 -21.14 6.65 -16.29
CA PRO A 350 -22.52 7.18 -16.27
C PRO A 350 -23.54 6.28 -16.98
N GLN A 351 -23.08 5.42 -17.91
CA GLN A 351 -23.94 4.51 -18.68
C GLN A 351 -24.45 3.29 -17.87
N ARG A 352 -23.89 3.04 -16.66
CA ARG A 352 -24.31 1.94 -15.82
C ARG A 352 -25.36 2.39 -14.82
N GLU A 353 -26.58 1.96 -14.97
CA GLU A 353 -27.59 2.12 -13.93
C GLU A 353 -27.13 1.43 -12.65
N ARG A 354 -27.18 2.13 -11.55
CA ARG A 354 -26.77 1.63 -10.22
C ARG A 354 -27.69 2.16 -9.17
N THR A 355 -28.14 1.27 -8.28
CA THR A 355 -28.80 1.68 -7.05
C THR A 355 -27.84 2.56 -6.25
N ARG A 356 -28.25 3.78 -5.92
CA ARG A 356 -27.42 4.74 -5.20
C ARG A 356 -27.53 4.52 -3.69
N LEU A 357 -26.42 4.81 -2.98
CA LEU A 357 -26.41 4.78 -1.52
C LEU A 357 -27.34 5.86 -0.97
N PRO A 358 -28.15 5.52 0.05
CA PRO A 358 -29.05 6.49 0.68
C PRO A 358 -28.28 7.42 1.64
N VAL A 359 -27.12 6.99 2.10
CA VAL A 359 -26.23 7.72 2.99
C VAL A 359 -24.96 8.08 2.24
N GLU A 360 -24.58 9.34 2.29
CA GLU A 360 -23.49 9.89 1.48
C GLU A 360 -22.26 10.25 2.32
N TYR A 361 -21.16 10.50 1.64
CA TYR A 361 -19.92 11.07 2.18
C TYR A 361 -19.26 10.25 3.28
N TRP A 362 -19.25 8.93 3.13
CA TRP A 362 -18.54 8.01 4.02
C TRP A 362 -17.64 7.05 3.23
N ALA A 363 -16.69 6.47 3.92
CA ALA A 363 -15.80 5.43 3.41
C ALA A 363 -15.88 4.19 4.33
N PRO A 364 -15.53 2.99 3.88
CA PRO A 364 -15.64 1.77 4.71
C PRO A 364 -15.03 1.87 6.11
N HIS A 365 -13.90 2.58 6.23
CA HIS A 365 -13.27 2.77 7.55
C HIS A 365 -14.09 3.66 8.51
N ASP A 366 -15.02 4.47 8.01
CA ASP A 366 -15.91 5.27 8.85
C ASP A 366 -16.97 4.41 9.55
N LEU A 367 -17.30 3.21 9.00
CA LEU A 367 -18.16 2.25 9.66
C LEU A 367 -17.54 1.75 10.98
N ARG A 368 -16.24 1.46 10.98
CA ARG A 368 -15.50 1.13 12.21
C ARG A 368 -15.51 2.28 13.23
N ARG A 369 -15.35 3.54 12.75
CA ARG A 369 -15.46 4.71 13.63
C ARG A 369 -16.86 4.86 14.21
N THR A 370 -17.86 4.62 13.39
CA THR A 370 -19.27 4.64 13.79
C THR A 370 -19.55 3.60 14.86
N GLY A 371 -19.16 2.33 14.64
CA GLY A 371 -19.31 1.27 15.64
C GLY A 371 -18.60 1.61 16.96
N ARG A 372 -17.36 2.12 16.91
CA ARG A 372 -16.64 2.57 18.11
C ARG A 372 -17.35 3.71 18.85
N THR A 373 -17.92 4.66 18.11
CA THR A 373 -18.68 5.79 18.69
C THR A 373 -19.98 5.30 19.32
N MET A 374 -20.69 4.38 18.66
CA MET A 374 -21.90 3.76 19.21
C MET A 374 -21.61 2.97 20.48
N LEU A 375 -20.52 2.19 20.53
CA LEU A 375 -20.07 1.54 21.75
C LEU A 375 -19.88 2.53 22.90
N ALA A 376 -19.24 3.67 22.65
CA ALA A 376 -19.07 4.71 23.66
C ALA A 376 -20.41 5.30 24.09
N ALA A 377 -21.33 5.58 23.16
CA ALA A 377 -22.68 6.08 23.45
C ALA A 377 -23.52 5.07 24.29
N LEU A 378 -23.27 3.78 24.11
CA LEU A 378 -23.88 2.71 24.89
C LEU A 378 -23.26 2.56 26.27
N GLY A 379 -22.18 3.28 26.60
CA GLY A 379 -21.49 3.25 27.90
C GLY A 379 -20.33 2.25 27.97
N CYS A 380 -19.81 1.77 26.84
CA CYS A 380 -18.65 0.87 26.79
C CYS A 380 -17.42 1.52 27.44
N PRO A 381 -16.78 0.88 28.45
CA PRO A 381 -15.53 1.38 29.02
C PRO A 381 -14.46 1.59 27.95
N MET A 382 -13.60 2.60 28.15
CA MET A 382 -12.61 2.98 27.15
C MET A 382 -11.66 1.83 26.84
N GLU A 383 -11.17 1.13 27.85
CA GLU A 383 -10.22 0.02 27.75
C GLU A 383 -10.81 -1.12 26.91
N VAL A 384 -12.07 -1.47 27.15
CA VAL A 384 -12.80 -2.50 26.40
C VAL A 384 -12.98 -2.03 24.94
N GLY A 385 -13.40 -0.78 24.73
CA GLY A 385 -13.56 -0.21 23.40
C GLY A 385 -12.25 -0.19 22.59
N GLU A 386 -11.12 0.14 23.21
CA GLU A 386 -9.81 0.10 22.56
C GLU A 386 -9.34 -1.35 22.31
N SER A 387 -9.65 -2.27 23.23
CA SER A 387 -9.37 -3.69 23.05
C SER A 387 -10.17 -4.31 21.88
N ILE A 388 -11.45 -3.94 21.69
CA ILE A 388 -12.27 -4.32 20.53
C ILE A 388 -11.62 -3.82 19.22
N LEU A 389 -11.07 -2.63 19.23
CA LEU A 389 -10.35 -2.08 18.08
C LEU A 389 -8.96 -2.71 17.87
N GLY A 390 -8.44 -3.52 18.78
CA GLY A 390 -7.07 -4.02 18.72
C GLY A 390 -6.07 -2.88 18.75
N HIS A 391 -6.34 -1.82 19.54
CA HIS A 391 -5.38 -0.78 19.85
C HIS A 391 -4.59 -1.18 21.09
N MET A 392 -3.29 -0.97 21.05
CA MET A 392 -2.46 -1.09 22.25
C MET A 392 -2.58 0.19 23.07
N LEU A 393 -2.74 0.02 24.38
CA LEU A 393 -2.73 1.16 25.31
C LEU A 393 -1.33 1.79 25.30
N PRO A 394 -1.22 3.12 25.21
CA PRO A 394 0.07 3.79 25.20
C PRO A 394 0.69 3.84 26.60
N GLY A 395 2.04 3.88 26.66
CA GLY A 395 2.76 4.12 27.92
C GLY A 395 2.79 2.95 28.88
N VAL A 396 2.93 3.27 30.17
CA VAL A 396 3.08 2.31 31.27
C VAL A 396 1.87 1.37 31.39
N GLU A 397 0.68 1.89 31.16
CA GLU A 397 -0.58 1.13 31.21
C GLU A 397 -0.59 -0.05 30.24
N GLY A 398 -0.08 0.13 29.01
CA GLY A 398 0.02 -0.96 28.02
C GLY A 398 1.05 -2.04 28.37
N VAL A 399 2.01 -1.73 29.26
CA VAL A 399 3.00 -2.72 29.72
C VAL A 399 2.44 -3.62 30.83
N TYR A 400 1.63 -3.08 31.72
CA TYR A 400 1.11 -3.80 32.87
C TYR A 400 -0.23 -4.48 32.63
N ASN A 401 -1.13 -3.87 31.83
CA ASN A 401 -2.44 -4.44 31.55
C ASN A 401 -2.36 -5.45 30.39
N ARG A 402 -2.27 -6.73 30.75
CA ARG A 402 -2.25 -7.86 29.80
C ARG A 402 -3.58 -8.62 29.75
N HIS A 403 -4.64 -8.06 30.32
CA HIS A 403 -5.97 -8.68 30.28
C HIS A 403 -6.50 -8.69 28.85
N THR A 404 -7.06 -9.82 28.40
CA THR A 404 -7.53 -10.01 27.01
C THR A 404 -8.89 -9.37 26.76
N TYR A 405 -9.67 -9.13 27.80
CA TYR A 405 -11.05 -8.59 27.74
C TYR A 405 -12.00 -9.42 26.86
N ASP A 406 -11.76 -10.71 26.68
CA ASP A 406 -12.55 -11.55 25.76
C ASP A 406 -14.03 -11.56 26.12
N ARG A 407 -14.36 -11.77 27.40
CA ARG A 407 -15.74 -11.75 27.90
C ARG A 407 -16.41 -10.39 27.69
N GLU A 408 -15.73 -9.32 28.08
CA GLU A 408 -16.20 -7.94 27.93
C GLU A 408 -16.37 -7.54 26.46
N ARG A 409 -15.43 -7.93 25.59
CA ARG A 409 -15.56 -7.72 24.14
C ARG A 409 -16.83 -8.35 23.60
N ARG A 410 -17.13 -9.60 24.02
CA ARG A 410 -18.31 -10.30 23.57
C ARG A 410 -19.60 -9.64 24.10
N GLU A 411 -19.64 -9.29 25.34
CA GLU A 411 -20.79 -8.61 25.97
C GLU A 411 -21.07 -7.26 25.23
N TRP A 412 -20.04 -6.47 24.97
CA TRP A 412 -20.22 -5.17 24.32
C TRP A 412 -20.53 -5.27 22.84
N LEU A 413 -19.99 -6.24 22.12
CA LEU A 413 -20.36 -6.47 20.72
C LEU A 413 -21.78 -7.04 20.60
N LEU A 414 -22.29 -7.81 21.57
CA LEU A 414 -23.71 -8.21 21.64
C LEU A 414 -24.61 -6.98 21.82
N LYS A 415 -24.25 -6.07 22.74
CA LYS A 415 -24.99 -4.80 22.93
C LYS A 415 -24.97 -3.94 21.66
N LEU A 416 -23.82 -3.84 20.99
CA LEU A 416 -23.70 -3.15 19.71
C LEU A 416 -24.57 -3.80 18.63
N SER A 417 -24.53 -5.12 18.52
CA SER A 417 -25.35 -5.87 17.57
C SER A 417 -26.85 -5.61 17.78
N ALA A 418 -27.33 -5.67 19.04
CA ALA A 418 -28.70 -5.35 19.36
C ALA A 418 -29.09 -3.91 18.99
N HIS A 419 -28.18 -2.95 19.23
CA HIS A 419 -28.41 -1.55 18.85
C HIS A 419 -28.47 -1.37 17.33
N LEU A 420 -27.56 -2.00 16.57
CA LEU A 420 -27.56 -1.99 15.11
C LEU A 420 -28.85 -2.57 14.52
N GLU A 421 -29.35 -3.68 15.08
CA GLU A 421 -30.63 -4.27 14.67
C GLU A 421 -31.81 -3.33 14.99
N LYS A 422 -31.78 -2.66 16.14
CA LYS A 422 -32.80 -1.64 16.48
C LYS A 422 -32.76 -0.49 15.46
N CYS A 423 -31.59 0.01 15.08
CA CYS A 423 -31.46 1.03 14.04
C CYS A 423 -32.04 0.54 12.70
N ALA A 424 -31.74 -0.72 12.33
CA ALA A 424 -32.25 -1.32 11.10
C ALA A 424 -33.78 -1.53 11.09
N ALA A 425 -34.36 -1.83 12.23
CA ALA A 425 -35.81 -2.01 12.37
C ALA A 425 -36.59 -0.69 12.37
N THR A 426 -35.95 0.43 12.68
CA THR A 426 -36.62 1.75 12.74
C THR A 426 -36.86 2.29 11.33
N PRO A 427 -38.10 2.45 10.87
CA PRO A 427 -38.37 3.02 9.55
C PRO A 427 -37.95 4.49 9.48
N LYS A 428 -37.66 4.95 8.27
CA LYS A 428 -37.41 6.38 8.01
C LYS A 428 -38.69 7.16 8.33
N ARG A 429 -38.67 8.06 9.29
CA ARG A 429 -39.78 9.03 9.51
C ARG A 429 -39.82 10.04 8.38
#